data_fc2e9f1adda5eeadc68c840d505fcbec
#
_entry.id   fc2e9f1adda5eeadc68c840d505fcbec
#
_cell.length_a   1.000
_cell.length_b   1.000
_cell.length_c   1.000
_cell.angle_alpha   90.00
_cell.angle_beta   90.00
_cell.angle_gamma   90.00
#
_symmetry.space_group_name_H-M   'P 1'
#
loop_
_entity.id
_entity.type
_entity.pdbx_description
1 polymer ?
#
loop_
_entity_poly.entity_id
_entity_poly.type
_entity_poly.pdbx_seq_one_letter_code
_entity_poly.pdbx_strand_id
1 'polypeptide(L)'
;MIANHIHDALAQVRELQQRILERQRFRGYSGEARMSAGTFALVGAWIMASGNYPRDPYAHLLGWGTIFFLAILTNYGSLLYRFAKDAGLNGDVRMLRPTVEVFPPLIVGGLLTLVMLLERHYDYLFGIWMSLFGLANIASRHVLPHKMGIIGYFYIACGAVCLLSSARSFLDPWPMGIVFFIGELAGGLLLSLDQKTVPVRPSVQIMTVTEEESYGSET
;
A
#
# COMPACT_ATOMS: atom_id res chain seq x y z
N MET A 1 -7.00 -46.32 -13.10
CA MET A 1 -7.54 -45.21 -13.94
C MET A 1 -8.16 -44.09 -13.07
N ILE A 2 -9.14 -44.36 -12.18
CA ILE A 2 -9.81 -43.32 -11.39
C ILE A 2 -8.84 -42.49 -10.50
N ALA A 3 -7.85 -43.15 -9.87
CA ALA A 3 -6.87 -42.47 -9.00
C ALA A 3 -6.02 -41.44 -9.77
N ASN A 4 -5.65 -41.71 -11.01
CA ASN A 4 -4.88 -40.75 -11.84
C ASN A 4 -5.74 -39.55 -12.22
N HIS A 5 -7.02 -39.73 -12.56
CA HIS A 5 -7.91 -38.61 -12.85
C HIS A 5 -8.15 -37.71 -11.65
N ILE A 6 -8.21 -38.26 -10.43
CA ILE A 6 -8.33 -37.46 -9.20
C ILE A 6 -7.05 -36.67 -8.96
N HIS A 7 -5.89 -37.28 -9.19
CA HIS A 7 -4.60 -36.61 -9.03
C HIS A 7 -4.43 -35.42 -10.00
N ASP A 8 -4.80 -35.64 -11.26
CA ASP A 8 -4.76 -34.60 -12.30
C ASP A 8 -5.74 -33.47 -12.00
N ALA A 9 -6.96 -33.78 -11.54
CA ALA A 9 -7.95 -32.79 -11.15
C ALA A 9 -7.46 -31.94 -9.95
N LEU A 10 -6.84 -32.56 -8.94
CA LEU A 10 -6.25 -31.85 -7.80
C LEU A 10 -5.07 -30.97 -8.21
N ALA A 11 -4.25 -31.42 -9.17
CA ALA A 11 -3.15 -30.61 -9.71
C ALA A 11 -3.69 -29.37 -10.44
N GLN A 12 -4.74 -29.53 -11.28
CA GLN A 12 -5.39 -28.41 -11.95
C GLN A 12 -6.04 -27.43 -10.98
N VAL A 13 -6.68 -27.90 -9.91
CA VAL A 13 -7.26 -27.03 -8.88
C VAL A 13 -6.17 -26.25 -8.15
N ARG A 14 -5.04 -26.87 -7.81
CA ARG A 14 -3.89 -26.18 -7.19
C ARG A 14 -3.30 -25.13 -8.14
N GLU A 15 -3.15 -25.46 -9.41
CA GLU A 15 -2.64 -24.52 -10.41
C GLU A 15 -3.60 -23.32 -10.62
N LEU A 16 -4.90 -23.59 -10.66
CA LEU A 16 -5.93 -22.52 -10.70
C LEU A 16 -5.89 -21.65 -9.45
N GLN A 17 -5.76 -22.24 -8.26
CA GLN A 17 -5.61 -21.49 -7.01
C GLN A 17 -4.34 -20.62 -7.02
N GLN A 18 -3.21 -21.15 -7.47
CA GLN A 18 -1.98 -20.37 -7.61
C GLN A 18 -2.14 -19.23 -8.61
N ARG A 19 -2.76 -19.48 -9.77
CA ARG A 19 -3.03 -18.43 -10.77
C ARG A 19 -3.99 -17.35 -10.25
N ILE A 20 -4.99 -17.72 -9.45
CA ILE A 20 -5.91 -16.78 -8.82
C ILE A 20 -5.16 -15.93 -7.79
N LEU A 21 -4.33 -16.54 -6.94
CA LEU A 21 -3.51 -15.85 -5.95
C LEU A 21 -2.48 -14.91 -6.62
N GLU A 22 -1.84 -15.33 -7.71
CA GLU A 22 -0.93 -14.50 -8.50
C GLU A 22 -1.64 -13.31 -9.17
N ARG A 23 -2.88 -13.50 -9.64
CA ARG A 23 -3.71 -12.41 -10.18
C ARG A 23 -4.25 -11.47 -9.11
N GLN A 24 -4.46 -11.96 -7.90
CA GLN A 24 -4.88 -11.14 -6.76
C GLN A 24 -3.75 -10.30 -6.18
N ARG A 25 -2.48 -10.63 -6.46
CA ARG A 25 -1.34 -9.82 -6.04
C ARG A 25 -1.37 -8.46 -6.76
N PHE A 26 -1.66 -7.44 -5.97
CA PHE A 26 -1.81 -6.09 -6.48
C PHE A 26 -0.46 -5.53 -6.98
N ARG A 27 -0.31 -5.45 -8.30
CA ARG A 27 0.88 -4.88 -8.97
C ARG A 27 0.86 -3.35 -9.07
N GLY A 28 -0.15 -2.69 -8.54
CA GLY A 28 -0.38 -1.25 -8.73
C GLY A 28 0.47 -0.34 -7.84
N TYR A 29 0.90 -0.80 -6.66
CA TYR A 29 1.71 0.03 -5.77
C TYR A 29 3.17 0.10 -6.24
N SER A 30 3.67 1.33 -6.40
CA SER A 30 5.07 1.58 -6.69
C SER A 30 5.87 1.67 -5.39
N GLY A 31 6.90 0.83 -5.23
CA GLY A 31 7.83 0.97 -4.10
C GLY A 31 8.52 2.33 -4.09
N GLU A 32 8.80 2.90 -5.26
CA GLU A 32 9.40 4.23 -5.41
C GLU A 32 8.46 5.34 -4.93
N ALA A 33 7.17 5.28 -5.28
CA ALA A 33 6.18 6.26 -4.81
C ALA A 33 6.04 6.23 -3.29
N ARG A 34 6.13 5.04 -2.68
CA ARG A 34 6.10 4.89 -1.24
C ARG A 34 7.35 5.48 -0.58
N MET A 35 8.53 5.20 -1.10
CA MET A 35 9.79 5.80 -0.61
C MET A 35 9.78 7.33 -0.72
N SER A 36 9.21 7.87 -1.82
CA SER A 36 9.04 9.31 -1.98
C SER A 36 8.14 9.92 -0.91
N ALA A 37 7.03 9.25 -0.54
CA ALA A 37 6.15 9.69 0.54
C ALA A 37 6.87 9.78 1.89
N GLY A 38 7.72 8.79 2.21
CA GLY A 38 8.58 8.82 3.40
C GLY A 38 9.56 10.00 3.36
N THR A 39 10.16 10.26 2.20
CA THR A 39 11.06 11.41 2.02
C THR A 39 10.32 12.73 2.24
N PHE A 40 9.09 12.88 1.74
CA PHE A 40 8.27 14.06 1.99
C PHE A 40 8.00 14.26 3.49
N ALA A 41 7.73 13.18 4.24
CA ALA A 41 7.53 13.26 5.68
C ALA A 41 8.77 13.76 6.41
N LEU A 42 9.96 13.27 6.05
CA LEU A 42 11.22 13.68 6.67
C LEU A 42 11.57 15.13 6.33
N VAL A 43 11.47 15.50 5.06
CA VAL A 43 11.75 16.89 4.60
C VAL A 43 10.74 17.86 5.22
N GLY A 44 9.47 17.48 5.28
CA GLY A 44 8.44 18.29 5.92
C GLY A 44 8.69 18.46 7.42
N ALA A 45 9.11 17.40 8.12
CA ALA A 45 9.50 17.49 9.52
C ALA A 45 10.69 18.44 9.72
N TRP A 46 11.69 18.36 8.85
CA TRP A 46 12.84 19.26 8.89
C TRP A 46 12.45 20.74 8.67
N ILE A 47 11.54 21.00 7.70
CA ILE A 47 11.01 22.34 7.45
C ILE A 47 10.22 22.86 8.67
N MET A 48 9.33 22.05 9.23
CA MET A 48 8.51 22.41 10.39
C MET A 48 9.34 22.57 11.68
N ALA A 49 10.47 21.86 11.80
CA ALA A 49 11.40 22.02 12.91
C ALA A 49 12.27 23.28 12.78
N SER A 50 12.30 23.95 11.62
CA SER A 50 13.08 25.16 11.42
C SER A 50 12.57 26.33 12.28
N GLY A 51 13.47 27.21 12.72
CA GLY A 51 13.10 28.36 13.55
C GLY A 51 12.18 29.38 12.85
N ASN A 52 12.03 29.28 11.53
CA ASN A 52 11.18 30.17 10.73
C ASN A 52 9.75 29.64 10.57
N TYR A 53 9.47 28.39 10.97
CA TYR A 53 8.14 27.82 10.87
C TYR A 53 7.27 28.22 12.07
N PRO A 54 6.00 28.61 11.86
CA PRO A 54 5.13 29.00 12.97
C PRO A 54 4.93 27.88 13.99
N ARG A 55 5.17 28.16 15.26
CA ARG A 55 4.92 27.25 16.37
C ARG A 55 3.45 27.28 16.78
N ASP A 56 2.58 26.95 15.84
CA ASP A 56 1.13 26.90 16.01
C ASP A 56 0.59 25.54 15.57
N PRO A 57 -0.32 24.90 16.34
CA PRO A 57 -0.89 23.61 16.01
C PRO A 57 -1.59 23.59 14.63
N TYR A 58 -2.25 24.66 14.24
CA TYR A 58 -2.91 24.74 12.94
C TYR A 58 -1.91 24.82 11.77
N ALA A 59 -0.81 25.55 11.94
CA ALA A 59 0.25 25.57 10.95
C ALA A 59 0.87 24.17 10.77
N HIS A 60 1.16 23.45 11.87
CA HIS A 60 1.66 22.08 11.82
C HIS A 60 0.64 21.11 11.21
N LEU A 61 -0.66 21.28 11.50
CA LEU A 61 -1.71 20.49 10.88
C LEU A 61 -1.77 20.70 9.36
N LEU A 62 -1.68 21.94 8.89
CA LEU A 62 -1.63 22.26 7.47
C LEU A 62 -0.36 21.69 6.82
N GLY A 63 0.78 21.76 7.51
CA GLY A 63 2.04 21.16 7.06
C GLY A 63 1.91 19.67 6.85
N TRP A 64 1.43 18.93 7.84
CA TRP A 64 1.19 17.49 7.75
C TRP A 64 0.10 17.14 6.74
N GLY A 65 -0.97 17.94 6.65
CA GLY A 65 -2.01 17.79 5.63
C GLY A 65 -1.46 17.93 4.21
N THR A 66 -0.54 18.87 3.99
CA THR A 66 0.14 19.04 2.71
C THR A 66 1.02 17.84 2.36
N ILE A 67 1.81 17.33 3.33
CA ILE A 67 2.63 16.12 3.16
C ILE A 67 1.74 14.92 2.83
N PHE A 68 0.64 14.74 3.55
CA PHE A 68 -0.32 13.68 3.30
C PHE A 68 -0.93 13.75 1.90
N PHE A 69 -1.33 14.95 1.47
CA PHE A 69 -1.86 15.17 0.13
C PHE A 69 -0.83 14.84 -0.96
N LEU A 70 0.42 15.29 -0.80
CA LEU A 70 1.51 14.97 -1.73
C LEU A 70 1.79 13.47 -1.77
N ALA A 71 1.77 12.79 -0.63
CA ALA A 71 1.93 11.35 -0.56
C ALA A 71 0.81 10.60 -1.29
N ILE A 72 -0.44 11.01 -1.11
CA ILE A 72 -1.60 10.49 -1.84
C ILE A 72 -1.41 10.74 -3.34
N LEU A 73 -1.12 11.97 -3.75
CA LEU A 73 -0.97 12.34 -5.15
C LEU A 73 0.14 11.51 -5.83
N THR A 74 1.27 11.30 -5.16
CA THR A 74 2.37 10.50 -5.69
C THR A 74 2.00 9.02 -5.80
N ASN A 75 1.38 8.45 -4.77
CA ASN A 75 1.00 7.03 -4.78
C ASN A 75 -0.13 6.74 -5.78
N TYR A 76 -1.21 7.50 -5.76
CA TYR A 76 -2.34 7.28 -6.68
C TYR A 76 -2.06 7.82 -8.08
N GLY A 77 -1.28 8.89 -8.21
CA GLY A 77 -0.82 9.38 -9.51
C GLY A 77 0.03 8.35 -10.24
N SER A 78 0.94 7.67 -9.54
CA SER A 78 1.73 6.56 -10.10
C SER A 78 0.86 5.37 -10.53
N LEU A 79 -0.18 5.07 -9.76
CA LEU A 79 -1.15 4.03 -10.06
C LEU A 79 -1.95 4.37 -11.33
N LEU A 80 -2.52 5.57 -11.40
CA LEU A 80 -3.27 6.05 -12.57
C LEU A 80 -2.40 6.11 -13.82
N TYR A 81 -1.16 6.56 -13.71
CA TYR A 81 -0.21 6.60 -14.82
C TYR A 81 0.06 5.19 -15.38
N ARG A 82 0.27 4.20 -14.52
CA ARG A 82 0.44 2.80 -14.94
C ARG A 82 -0.83 2.24 -15.58
N PHE A 83 -1.99 2.56 -15.03
CA PHE A 83 -3.29 2.17 -15.59
C PHE A 83 -3.51 2.74 -17.00
N ALA A 84 -3.14 4.00 -17.22
CA ALA A 84 -3.27 4.66 -18.52
C ALA A 84 -2.29 4.09 -19.58
N LYS A 85 -1.13 3.58 -19.14
CA LYS A 85 -0.08 3.07 -20.04
C LYS A 85 -0.27 1.60 -20.42
N ASP A 86 -0.84 0.79 -19.54
CA ASP A 86 -1.07 -0.64 -19.78
C ASP A 86 -2.47 -0.87 -20.37
N ALA A 87 -2.54 -0.94 -21.70
CA ALA A 87 -3.80 -1.20 -22.44
C ALA A 87 -4.48 -2.54 -22.09
N GLY A 88 -3.75 -3.48 -21.48
CA GLY A 88 -4.27 -4.77 -21.00
C GLY A 88 -4.99 -4.73 -19.65
N LEU A 89 -4.92 -3.60 -18.93
CA LEU A 89 -5.52 -3.40 -17.61
C LEU A 89 -6.86 -2.64 -17.67
N ASN A 90 -7.25 -2.18 -18.87
CA ASN A 90 -8.47 -1.41 -19.08
C ASN A 90 -9.70 -2.26 -18.76
N GLY A 91 -10.25 -2.07 -17.57
CA GLY A 91 -11.57 -2.57 -17.18
C GLY A 91 -11.65 -3.44 -15.93
N ASP A 92 -10.55 -3.82 -15.28
CA ASP A 92 -10.64 -4.63 -14.06
C ASP A 92 -10.75 -3.72 -12.81
N VAL A 93 -12.00 -3.37 -12.48
CA VAL A 93 -12.36 -2.58 -11.27
C VAL A 93 -11.86 -3.25 -9.96
N ARG A 94 -11.52 -4.54 -10.02
CA ARG A 94 -10.95 -5.27 -8.88
C ARG A 94 -9.58 -4.75 -8.45
N MET A 95 -8.87 -4.05 -9.35
CA MET A 95 -7.60 -3.39 -9.01
C MET A 95 -7.77 -2.17 -8.08
N LEU A 96 -8.97 -1.61 -7.95
CA LEU A 96 -9.26 -0.53 -7.00
C LEU A 96 -9.61 -1.04 -5.59
N ARG A 97 -9.79 -2.35 -5.43
CA ARG A 97 -10.16 -2.96 -4.15
C ARG A 97 -9.23 -2.60 -2.99
N PRO A 98 -7.89 -2.61 -3.15
CA PRO A 98 -6.98 -2.23 -2.07
C PRO A 98 -7.13 -0.76 -1.66
N THR A 99 -7.49 0.09 -2.61
CA THR A 99 -7.76 1.50 -2.34
C THR A 99 -8.98 1.66 -1.43
N VAL A 100 -10.04 0.88 -1.67
CA VAL A 100 -11.27 0.91 -0.86
C VAL A 100 -11.01 0.41 0.57
N GLU A 101 -10.15 -0.57 0.76
CA GLU A 101 -9.81 -1.13 2.08
C GLU A 101 -9.07 -0.14 3.00
N VAL A 102 -8.41 0.87 2.43
CA VAL A 102 -7.72 1.93 3.19
C VAL A 102 -8.67 3.05 3.64
N PHE A 103 -9.83 3.21 2.99
CA PHE A 103 -10.77 4.28 3.32
C PHE A 103 -11.30 4.27 4.76
N PRO A 104 -11.74 3.14 5.34
CA PRO A 104 -12.28 3.14 6.70
C PRO A 104 -11.30 3.69 7.75
N PRO A 105 -10.02 3.26 7.81
CA PRO A 105 -9.04 3.86 8.71
C PRO A 105 -8.81 5.35 8.46
N LEU A 106 -8.86 5.82 7.21
CA LEU A 106 -8.70 7.23 6.88
C LEU A 106 -9.88 8.07 7.36
N ILE A 107 -11.12 7.58 7.18
CA ILE A 107 -12.33 8.26 7.67
C ILE A 107 -12.29 8.38 9.19
N VAL A 108 -11.96 7.29 9.89
CA VAL A 108 -11.82 7.29 11.35
C VAL A 108 -10.70 8.24 11.77
N GLY A 109 -9.57 8.25 11.05
CA GLY A 109 -8.46 9.18 11.29
C GLY A 109 -8.86 10.64 11.15
N GLY A 110 -9.62 10.97 10.10
CA GLY A 110 -10.16 12.32 9.89
C GLY A 110 -11.12 12.74 11.01
N LEU A 111 -12.04 11.83 11.40
CA LEU A 111 -13.00 12.09 12.50
C LEU A 111 -12.27 12.30 13.83
N LEU A 112 -11.31 11.44 14.18
CA LEU A 112 -10.52 11.58 15.41
C LEU A 112 -9.69 12.86 15.38
N THR A 113 -9.13 13.22 14.22
CA THR A 113 -8.40 14.50 14.06
C THR A 113 -9.32 15.68 14.37
N LEU A 114 -10.56 15.67 13.83
CA LEU A 114 -11.51 16.72 14.08
C LEU A 114 -11.86 16.82 15.58
N VAL A 115 -12.13 15.69 16.25
CA VAL A 115 -12.42 15.66 17.69
C VAL A 115 -11.23 16.18 18.50
N MET A 116 -10.01 15.72 18.21
CA MET A 116 -8.81 16.18 18.92
C MET A 116 -8.55 17.68 18.71
N LEU A 117 -8.89 18.23 17.56
CA LEU A 117 -8.81 19.65 17.29
C LEU A 117 -9.82 20.45 18.11
N LEU A 118 -11.06 20.00 18.16
CA LEU A 118 -12.14 20.66 18.93
C LEU A 118 -11.83 20.66 20.42
N GLU A 119 -11.33 19.55 20.94
CA GLU A 119 -10.97 19.37 22.35
C GLU A 119 -9.56 19.91 22.69
N ARG A 120 -8.83 20.45 21.70
CA ARG A 120 -7.45 20.97 21.84
C ARG A 120 -6.43 19.93 22.35
N HIS A 121 -6.66 18.67 22.05
CA HIS A 121 -5.78 17.54 22.41
C HIS A 121 -4.85 17.15 21.27
N TYR A 122 -4.12 18.13 20.72
CA TYR A 122 -3.28 17.96 19.53
C TYR A 122 -2.17 16.92 19.70
N ASP A 123 -1.63 16.80 20.93
CA ASP A 123 -0.47 15.96 21.24
C ASP A 123 -0.71 14.46 21.04
N TYR A 124 -1.96 14.04 20.90
CA TYR A 124 -2.31 12.65 20.61
C TYR A 124 -2.33 12.32 19.11
N LEU A 125 -2.32 13.33 18.23
CA LEU A 125 -2.54 13.15 16.79
C LEU A 125 -1.50 12.24 16.15
N PHE A 126 -0.21 12.40 16.48
CA PHE A 126 0.84 11.57 15.88
C PHE A 126 0.67 10.09 16.22
N GLY A 127 0.40 9.78 17.49
CA GLY A 127 0.18 8.40 17.91
C GLY A 127 -1.08 7.79 17.29
N ILE A 128 -2.16 8.57 17.14
CA ILE A 128 -3.40 8.15 16.48
C ILE A 128 -3.12 7.88 14.99
N TRP A 129 -2.47 8.81 14.29
CA TRP A 129 -2.20 8.66 12.85
C TRP A 129 -1.27 7.50 12.56
N MET A 130 -0.19 7.32 13.33
CA MET A 130 0.71 6.16 13.20
C MET A 130 -0.05 4.85 13.43
N SER A 131 -0.87 4.75 14.48
CA SER A 131 -1.62 3.54 14.80
C SER A 131 -2.64 3.19 13.72
N LEU A 132 -3.40 4.17 13.23
CA LEU A 132 -4.38 3.97 12.15
C LEU A 132 -3.71 3.62 10.82
N PHE A 133 -2.57 4.25 10.52
CA PHE A 133 -1.80 3.92 9.32
C PHE A 133 -1.22 2.50 9.41
N GLY A 134 -0.76 2.09 10.58
CA GLY A 134 -0.35 0.72 10.85
C GLY A 134 -1.49 -0.27 10.65
N LEU A 135 -2.67 0.04 11.16
CA LEU A 135 -3.86 -0.78 11.00
C LEU A 135 -4.28 -0.89 9.51
N ALA A 136 -4.22 0.20 8.76
CA ALA A 136 -4.46 0.21 7.32
C ALA A 136 -3.49 -0.73 6.57
N ASN A 137 -2.18 -0.69 6.90
CA ASN A 137 -1.19 -1.61 6.33
C ASN A 137 -1.48 -3.08 6.66
N ILE A 138 -1.95 -3.38 7.88
CA ILE A 138 -2.33 -4.74 8.28
C ILE A 138 -3.61 -5.18 7.56
N ALA A 139 -4.61 -4.32 7.44
CA ALA A 139 -5.85 -4.62 6.72
C ALA A 139 -5.59 -4.97 5.26
N SER A 140 -4.67 -4.25 4.60
CA SER A 140 -4.29 -4.46 3.20
C SER A 140 -3.35 -5.67 2.96
N ARG A 141 -2.98 -6.43 3.99
CA ARG A 141 -2.04 -7.57 3.89
C ARG A 141 -2.48 -8.70 2.94
N HIS A 142 -3.78 -8.81 2.67
CA HIS A 142 -4.34 -9.83 1.77
C HIS A 142 -4.05 -9.54 0.30
N VAL A 143 -3.77 -8.28 -0.01
CA VAL A 143 -3.54 -7.77 -1.38
C VAL A 143 -2.07 -7.44 -1.60
N LEU A 144 -1.35 -7.11 -0.53
CA LEU A 144 0.08 -6.78 -0.51
C LEU A 144 0.93 -7.98 -0.09
N PRO A 145 2.25 -7.96 -0.35
CA PRO A 145 3.15 -9.00 0.12
C PRO A 145 3.01 -9.23 1.64
N HIS A 146 3.01 -10.49 2.07
CA HIS A 146 2.78 -10.86 3.49
C HIS A 146 3.68 -10.10 4.47
N LYS A 147 4.91 -9.78 4.05
CA LYS A 147 5.89 -9.01 4.84
C LYS A 147 5.44 -7.57 5.13
N MET A 148 4.47 -7.02 4.40
CA MET A 148 3.93 -5.68 4.67
C MET A 148 3.19 -5.59 6.01
N GLY A 149 2.69 -6.70 6.53
CA GLY A 149 2.12 -6.74 7.88
C GLY A 149 3.11 -6.30 8.96
N ILE A 150 4.42 -6.60 8.80
CA ILE A 150 5.48 -6.21 9.74
C ILE A 150 5.57 -4.69 9.83
N ILE A 151 5.47 -3.99 8.70
CA ILE A 151 5.46 -2.52 8.66
C ILE A 151 4.25 -1.97 9.41
N GLY A 152 3.09 -2.62 9.27
CA GLY A 152 1.89 -2.25 10.03
C GLY A 152 2.10 -2.36 11.54
N TYR A 153 2.68 -3.45 12.02
CA TYR A 153 3.01 -3.61 13.45
C TYR A 153 4.05 -2.60 13.94
N PHE A 154 5.05 -2.28 13.12
CA PHE A 154 6.01 -1.21 13.42
C PHE A 154 5.31 0.12 13.68
N TYR A 155 4.41 0.54 12.79
CA TYR A 155 3.65 1.79 12.96
C TYR A 155 2.76 1.77 14.20
N ILE A 156 2.09 0.65 14.51
CA ILE A 156 1.27 0.53 15.71
C ILE A 156 2.14 0.64 16.96
N ALA A 157 3.30 -0.03 16.98
CA ALA A 157 4.21 0.03 18.11
C ALA A 157 4.75 1.47 18.35
N CYS A 158 5.18 2.15 17.28
CA CYS A 158 5.61 3.55 17.37
C CYS A 158 4.46 4.48 17.81
N GLY A 159 3.25 4.26 17.28
CA GLY A 159 2.05 4.99 17.69
C GLY A 159 1.72 4.79 19.16
N ALA A 160 1.78 3.56 19.65
CA ALA A 160 1.55 3.25 21.06
C ALA A 160 2.60 3.92 21.98
N VAL A 161 3.89 3.86 21.60
CA VAL A 161 4.95 4.56 22.33
C VAL A 161 4.69 6.07 22.36
N CYS A 162 4.30 6.65 21.23
CA CYS A 162 3.96 8.07 21.14
C CYS A 162 2.76 8.42 22.02
N LEU A 163 1.70 7.60 22.05
CA LEU A 163 0.51 7.83 22.88
C LEU A 163 0.79 7.70 24.38
N LEU A 164 1.66 6.80 24.76
CA LEU A 164 2.02 6.56 26.17
C LEU A 164 3.11 7.49 26.69
N SER A 165 3.84 8.18 25.80
CA SER A 165 4.89 9.11 26.18
C SER A 165 4.30 10.34 26.87
N SER A 166 4.88 10.73 28.00
CA SER A 166 4.55 11.98 28.71
C SER A 166 5.16 13.23 28.04
N ALA A 167 6.22 13.04 27.22
CA ALA A 167 6.94 14.12 26.54
C ALA A 167 6.46 14.38 25.12
N ARG A 168 5.25 13.91 24.77
CA ARG A 168 4.68 14.15 23.43
C ARG A 168 4.35 15.62 23.21
N SER A 169 4.64 16.09 22.02
CA SER A 169 4.21 17.40 21.56
C SER A 169 3.92 17.35 20.06
N PHE A 170 2.77 17.88 19.66
CA PHE A 170 2.40 18.01 18.25
C PHE A 170 3.28 19.02 17.51
N LEU A 171 3.91 19.95 18.25
CA LEU A 171 4.82 20.95 17.68
C LEU A 171 6.24 20.41 17.45
N ASP A 172 6.55 19.20 17.93
CA ASP A 172 7.79 18.50 17.58
C ASP A 172 7.54 17.56 16.40
N PRO A 173 7.93 17.92 15.17
CA PRO A 173 7.62 17.13 13.98
C PRO A 173 8.50 15.88 13.82
N TRP A 174 9.62 15.76 14.56
CA TRP A 174 10.60 14.70 14.35
C TRP A 174 10.06 13.29 14.56
N PRO A 175 9.29 12.99 15.63
CA PRO A 175 8.78 11.64 15.85
C PRO A 175 7.97 11.13 14.65
N MET A 176 7.10 11.97 14.10
CA MET A 176 6.27 11.63 12.94
C MET A 176 7.14 11.48 11.67
N GLY A 177 8.01 12.45 11.39
CA GLY A 177 8.86 12.46 10.21
C GLY A 177 9.80 11.25 10.13
N ILE A 178 10.47 10.90 11.24
CA ILE A 178 11.40 9.77 11.31
C ILE A 178 10.64 8.45 11.17
N VAL A 179 9.54 8.26 11.89
CA VAL A 179 8.77 7.01 11.85
C VAL A 179 8.21 6.77 10.46
N PHE A 180 7.63 7.80 9.81
CA PHE A 180 7.13 7.67 8.45
C PHE A 180 8.24 7.46 7.44
N PHE A 181 9.38 8.14 7.56
CA PHE A 181 10.52 7.90 6.69
C PHE A 181 11.00 6.45 6.75
N ILE A 182 11.24 5.92 7.95
CA ILE A 182 11.71 4.54 8.12
C ILE A 182 10.67 3.53 7.62
N GLY A 183 9.40 3.70 8.01
CA GLY A 183 8.33 2.78 7.64
C GLY A 183 8.04 2.78 6.13
N GLU A 184 8.01 3.96 5.50
CA GLU A 184 7.76 4.07 4.06
C GLU A 184 8.97 3.62 3.22
N LEU A 185 10.19 3.90 3.69
CA LEU A 185 11.41 3.40 3.04
C LEU A 185 11.46 1.86 3.11
N ALA A 186 11.26 1.28 4.28
CA ALA A 186 11.25 -0.16 4.46
C ALA A 186 10.11 -0.83 3.66
N GLY A 187 8.90 -0.27 3.70
CA GLY A 187 7.76 -0.75 2.92
C GLY A 187 7.99 -0.65 1.42
N GLY A 188 8.55 0.45 0.94
CA GLY A 188 8.90 0.66 -0.46
C GLY A 188 9.97 -0.31 -0.96
N LEU A 189 11.01 -0.57 -0.15
CA LEU A 189 12.05 -1.56 -0.46
C LEU A 189 11.46 -2.98 -0.53
N LEU A 190 10.60 -3.37 0.42
CA LEU A 190 9.93 -4.66 0.40
C LEU A 190 9.09 -4.85 -0.86
N LEU A 191 8.34 -3.83 -1.29
CA LEU A 191 7.56 -3.87 -2.53
C LEU A 191 8.46 -3.99 -3.76
N SER A 192 9.56 -3.25 -3.81
CA SER A 192 10.49 -3.27 -4.95
C SER A 192 11.21 -4.61 -5.08
N LEU A 193 11.56 -5.24 -3.96
CA LEU A 193 12.19 -6.56 -3.93
C LEU A 193 11.20 -7.66 -4.35
N ASP A 194 9.94 -7.60 -3.88
CA ASP A 194 8.91 -8.57 -4.24
C ASP A 194 8.59 -8.52 -5.75
N GLN A 195 8.57 -7.33 -6.35
CA GLN A 195 8.34 -7.16 -7.79
C GLN A 195 9.47 -7.75 -8.65
N LYS A 196 10.71 -7.72 -8.18
CA LYS A 196 11.87 -8.30 -8.90
C LYS A 196 11.92 -9.82 -8.82
N THR A 197 11.35 -10.41 -7.78
CA THR A 197 11.43 -11.86 -7.52
C THR A 197 10.41 -12.68 -8.33
N VAL A 198 9.38 -12.03 -8.89
CA VAL A 198 8.39 -12.71 -9.73
C VAL A 198 8.81 -12.60 -11.20
N PRO A 199 9.34 -13.69 -11.82
CA PRO A 199 9.70 -13.65 -13.23
C PRO A 199 8.45 -13.34 -14.07
N VAL A 200 8.57 -12.37 -14.98
CA VAL A 200 7.61 -12.14 -16.05
C VAL A 200 7.63 -13.38 -16.92
N ARG A 201 6.69 -14.31 -16.73
CA ARG A 201 6.51 -15.36 -17.74
C ARG A 201 6.02 -14.68 -19.02
N PRO A 202 6.70 -14.90 -20.15
CA PRO A 202 6.17 -14.44 -21.42
C PRO A 202 4.77 -15.01 -21.59
N SER A 203 3.87 -14.18 -22.09
CA SER A 203 2.52 -14.58 -22.49
C SER A 203 2.60 -15.89 -23.25
N VAL A 204 1.99 -16.95 -22.69
CA VAL A 204 1.81 -18.20 -23.41
C VAL A 204 1.02 -17.83 -24.67
N GLN A 205 1.72 -17.83 -25.82
CA GLN A 205 1.05 -17.85 -27.10
C GLN A 205 0.10 -19.06 -27.03
N ILE A 206 -1.18 -18.77 -27.08
CA ILE A 206 -2.18 -19.80 -27.31
C ILE A 206 -1.79 -20.33 -28.69
N MET A 207 -1.10 -21.48 -28.70
CA MET A 207 -1.00 -22.27 -29.91
C MET A 207 -2.43 -22.60 -30.30
N THR A 208 -2.96 -21.87 -31.25
CA THR A 208 -4.12 -22.29 -32.01
C THR A 208 -3.69 -23.60 -32.65
N VAL A 209 -4.10 -24.70 -32.05
CA VAL A 209 -4.12 -25.99 -32.70
C VAL A 209 -5.15 -25.83 -33.79
N THR A 210 -4.73 -25.51 -35.00
CA THR A 210 -5.47 -25.72 -36.22
C THR A 210 -5.59 -27.23 -36.37
N GLU A 211 -6.72 -27.77 -35.93
CA GLU A 211 -7.20 -29.06 -36.38
C GLU A 211 -7.52 -28.94 -37.86
N GLU A 212 -6.53 -29.07 -38.71
CA GLU A 212 -6.67 -29.59 -40.05
C GLU A 212 -6.69 -31.13 -39.95
N GLU A 213 -7.76 -31.68 -39.44
CA GLU A 213 -8.09 -33.06 -39.77
C GLU A 213 -8.58 -33.14 -41.22
N SER A 214 -7.63 -33.50 -42.04
CA SER A 214 -7.79 -34.14 -43.31
C SER A 214 -8.88 -35.24 -43.24
N TYR A 215 -10.11 -34.94 -43.64
CA TYR A 215 -11.07 -35.94 -44.00
C TYR A 215 -10.67 -36.47 -45.38
N GLY A 216 -9.78 -37.47 -45.36
CA GLY A 216 -9.36 -38.23 -46.54
C GLY A 216 -10.55 -38.99 -47.11
N SER A 217 -10.85 -38.73 -48.37
CA SER A 217 -11.65 -39.48 -49.26
C SER A 217 -11.32 -40.96 -49.26
N GLU A 218 -12.30 -41.83 -48.98
CA GLU A 218 -12.34 -43.18 -49.53
C GLU A 218 -13.70 -43.38 -50.20
N THR A 219 -13.60 -43.56 -51.49
CA THR A 219 -14.60 -44.09 -52.39
C THR A 219 -14.81 -45.56 -52.21
#